data_242eb4088355fb54d8bfdcfab0f410e8
#
_entry.id   242eb4088355fb54d8bfdcfab0f410e8
#
_cell.length_a   1.000
_cell.length_b   1.000
_cell.length_c   1.000
_cell.angle_alpha   90.00
_cell.angle_beta   90.00
_cell.angle_gamma   90.00
#
_symmetry.space_group_name_H-M   'P 1'
#
loop_
_entity.id
_entity.type
_entity.pdbx_description
1 polymer ?
#
loop_
_entity_poly.entity_id
_entity_poly.type
_entity_poly.pdbx_seq_one_letter_code
_entity_poly.pdbx_strand_id
1 'polypeptide(L)'
;MKFQKITFLFVVIISLNACATYNSQYKATIKQTAFPDKKIAHSFYLIGDAGNSPIGSSSEALKAFKSELNKASKNSTAIFLGDNIYPKGLPGKKDESRAFAEYQLKAQTSAVKDFKGEAIFIPGNHDWYSNGLKGLKRQ
;
A
#
# COMPACT_ATOMS: atom_id res chain seq x y z
N MET A 1 -8.71 -32.49 38.08
CA MET A 1 -7.58 -32.08 37.21
C MET A 1 -7.61 -32.62 35.77
N LYS A 2 -8.11 -33.81 35.48
CA LYS A 2 -8.16 -34.34 34.09
C LYS A 2 -9.18 -33.61 33.21
N PHE A 3 -10.36 -33.24 33.72
CA PHE A 3 -11.41 -32.52 32.98
C PHE A 3 -10.99 -31.13 32.49
N GLN A 4 -10.33 -30.34 33.32
CA GLN A 4 -9.84 -29.01 32.93
C GLN A 4 -8.81 -29.02 31.79
N LYS A 5 -7.95 -30.03 31.75
CA LYS A 5 -6.97 -30.18 30.66
C LYS A 5 -7.62 -30.54 29.32
N ILE A 6 -8.67 -31.35 29.35
CA ILE A 6 -9.42 -31.74 28.14
C ILE A 6 -10.21 -30.53 27.59
N THR A 7 -10.86 -29.76 28.48
CA THR A 7 -11.59 -28.54 28.07
C THR A 7 -10.65 -27.51 27.46
N PHE A 8 -9.46 -27.29 28.06
CA PHE A 8 -8.45 -26.38 27.53
C PHE A 8 -7.93 -26.81 26.15
N LEU A 9 -7.67 -28.10 25.97
CA LEU A 9 -7.25 -28.64 24.68
C LEU A 9 -8.34 -28.46 23.58
N PHE A 10 -9.60 -28.63 23.92
CA PHE A 10 -10.74 -28.45 22.99
C PHE A 10 -10.87 -26.98 22.55
N VAL A 11 -10.71 -26.02 23.48
CA VAL A 11 -10.74 -24.57 23.18
C VAL A 11 -9.59 -24.18 22.27
N VAL A 12 -8.39 -24.71 22.50
CA VAL A 12 -7.22 -24.43 21.64
C VAL A 12 -7.40 -24.99 20.23
N ILE A 13 -7.99 -26.18 20.09
CA ILE A 13 -8.26 -26.78 18.76
C ILE A 13 -9.30 -25.98 17.98
N ILE A 14 -10.34 -25.45 18.64
CA ILE A 14 -11.36 -24.61 18.00
C ILE A 14 -10.77 -23.27 17.56
N SER A 15 -9.88 -22.67 18.34
CA SER A 15 -9.25 -21.37 17.99
C SER A 15 -8.25 -21.49 16.81
N LEU A 16 -7.69 -22.68 16.56
CA LEU A 16 -6.79 -22.91 15.43
C LEU A 16 -7.51 -23.02 14.06
N ASN A 17 -8.84 -23.19 14.05
CA ASN A 17 -9.65 -23.26 12.83
C ASN A 17 -10.26 -21.90 12.42
N ALA A 18 -9.90 -20.80 13.09
CA ALA A 18 -10.39 -19.47 12.79
C ALA A 18 -9.64 -18.76 11.63
N CYS A 19 -8.92 -19.51 10.79
CA CYS A 19 -8.44 -18.98 9.52
C CYS A 19 -9.65 -18.77 8.60
N ALA A 20 -10.04 -17.50 8.41
CA ALA A 20 -11.01 -17.13 7.39
C ALA A 20 -10.45 -17.55 6.02
N THR A 21 -10.97 -18.61 5.44
CA THR A 21 -10.70 -18.95 4.04
C THR A 21 -11.45 -17.96 3.17
N TYR A 22 -10.71 -17.07 2.51
CA TYR A 22 -11.29 -16.18 1.51
C TYR A 22 -11.68 -17.03 0.29
N ASN A 23 -12.96 -17.27 0.14
CA ASN A 23 -13.51 -17.84 -1.08
C ASN A 23 -13.91 -16.67 -1.99
N SER A 24 -13.32 -16.61 -3.17
CA SER A 24 -13.73 -15.65 -4.19
C SER A 24 -15.25 -15.80 -4.45
N GLN A 25 -15.99 -14.72 -4.24
CA GLN A 25 -17.44 -14.68 -4.50
C GLN A 25 -17.76 -14.58 -6.00
N TYR A 26 -16.77 -14.57 -6.87
CA TYR A 26 -16.97 -14.59 -8.30
C TYR A 26 -17.54 -15.96 -8.72
N LYS A 27 -18.85 -16.01 -8.95
CA LYS A 27 -19.46 -17.15 -9.66
C LYS A 27 -18.93 -17.11 -11.10
N ALA A 28 -18.49 -18.26 -11.59
CA ALA A 28 -17.99 -18.45 -12.96
C ALA A 28 -18.97 -18.04 -14.10
N THR A 29 -20.14 -17.55 -13.75
CA THR A 29 -21.22 -17.13 -14.65
C THR A 29 -21.29 -15.63 -14.89
N ILE A 30 -20.39 -14.79 -14.33
CA ILE A 30 -20.33 -13.38 -14.74
C ILE A 30 -19.71 -13.38 -16.14
N LYS A 31 -20.56 -13.36 -17.16
CA LYS A 31 -20.13 -13.01 -18.52
C LYS A 31 -19.38 -11.67 -18.39
N GLN A 32 -18.09 -11.73 -18.63
CA GLN A 32 -17.29 -10.53 -18.76
C GLN A 32 -17.95 -9.68 -19.84
N THR A 33 -18.68 -8.65 -19.45
CA THR A 33 -19.26 -7.71 -20.40
C THR A 33 -18.08 -7.12 -21.14
N ALA A 34 -18.03 -7.33 -22.46
CA ALA A 34 -17.01 -6.72 -23.28
C ALA A 34 -17.03 -5.21 -23.01
N PHE A 35 -15.86 -4.67 -22.62
CA PHE A 35 -15.75 -3.23 -22.45
C PHE A 35 -16.19 -2.57 -23.77
N PRO A 36 -17.01 -1.51 -23.72
CA PRO A 36 -17.36 -0.80 -24.92
C PRO A 36 -16.08 -0.39 -25.65
N ASP A 37 -16.05 -0.55 -26.96
CA ASP A 37 -14.90 -0.19 -27.83
C ASP A 37 -14.76 1.35 -27.89
N LYS A 38 -14.46 1.94 -26.72
CA LYS A 38 -14.29 3.38 -26.51
C LYS A 38 -12.83 3.67 -26.23
N LYS A 39 -12.29 4.67 -26.87
CA LYS A 39 -10.95 5.19 -26.60
C LYS A 39 -10.85 5.64 -25.13
N ILE A 40 -9.86 5.14 -24.41
CA ILE A 40 -9.57 5.59 -23.05
C ILE A 40 -9.12 7.05 -23.10
N ALA A 41 -9.87 7.93 -22.43
CA ALA A 41 -9.57 9.36 -22.36
C ALA A 41 -8.52 9.65 -21.29
N HIS A 42 -8.57 8.96 -20.15
CA HIS A 42 -7.65 9.11 -19.02
C HIS A 42 -7.49 7.80 -18.24
N SER A 43 -6.31 7.56 -17.71
CA SER A 43 -6.01 6.37 -16.91
C SER A 43 -5.59 6.76 -15.50
N PHE A 44 -6.09 6.05 -14.49
CA PHE A 44 -5.68 6.19 -13.10
C PHE A 44 -4.91 4.95 -12.66
N TYR A 45 -3.73 5.16 -12.11
CA TYR A 45 -2.87 4.13 -11.53
C TYR A 45 -2.87 4.32 -10.02
N LEU A 46 -3.29 3.32 -9.26
CA LEU A 46 -3.49 3.41 -7.83
C LEU A 46 -2.54 2.46 -7.10
N ILE A 47 -1.89 2.94 -6.05
CA ILE A 47 -1.09 2.13 -5.14
C ILE A 47 -1.34 2.56 -3.70
N GLY A 48 -1.66 1.62 -2.81
CA GLY A 48 -1.74 1.84 -1.37
C GLY A 48 -0.52 1.28 -0.65
N ASP A 49 -0.30 1.71 0.59
CA ASP A 49 0.72 1.15 1.49
C ASP A 49 2.14 1.10 0.90
N ALA A 50 2.48 2.07 0.07
CA ALA A 50 3.74 2.08 -0.69
C ALA A 50 4.97 2.42 0.18
N GLY A 51 4.76 2.84 1.43
CA GLY A 51 5.80 3.35 2.34
C GLY A 51 6.69 2.29 2.98
N ASN A 52 6.52 1.00 2.69
CA ASN A 52 7.30 -0.06 3.34
C ASN A 52 8.37 -0.64 2.41
N SER A 53 9.16 0.21 1.78
CA SER A 53 10.31 -0.24 0.98
C SER A 53 11.50 -0.60 1.86
N PRO A 54 12.14 -1.76 1.66
CA PRO A 54 13.36 -2.15 2.39
C PRO A 54 14.53 -1.24 2.02
N ILE A 55 15.48 -1.03 2.95
CA ILE A 55 16.69 -0.23 2.69
C ILE A 55 17.46 -0.80 1.50
N GLY A 56 17.88 0.07 0.59
CA GLY A 56 18.66 -0.29 -0.59
C GLY A 56 17.83 -0.87 -1.75
N SER A 57 16.51 -1.01 -1.59
CA SER A 57 15.64 -1.54 -2.64
C SER A 57 14.24 -0.91 -2.54
N SER A 58 13.44 -1.05 -3.59
CA SER A 58 12.00 -0.77 -3.55
C SER A 58 11.22 -2.05 -3.29
N SER A 59 10.02 -1.94 -2.70
CA SER A 59 9.10 -3.08 -2.61
C SER A 59 8.72 -3.60 -3.99
N GLU A 60 8.36 -4.88 -4.09
CA GLU A 60 7.97 -5.48 -5.38
C GLU A 60 6.73 -4.80 -5.98
N ALA A 61 5.77 -4.42 -5.12
CA ALA A 61 4.60 -3.65 -5.55
C ALA A 61 5.01 -2.31 -6.19
N LEU A 62 5.96 -1.59 -5.58
CA LEU A 62 6.43 -0.30 -6.10
C LEU A 62 7.24 -0.46 -7.40
N LYS A 63 7.99 -1.56 -7.55
CA LYS A 63 8.69 -1.89 -8.80
C LYS A 63 7.69 -2.18 -9.92
N ALA A 64 6.66 -2.99 -9.65
CA ALA A 64 5.60 -3.29 -10.60
C ALA A 64 4.84 -2.02 -11.02
N PHE A 65 4.49 -1.19 -10.04
CA PHE A 65 3.84 0.10 -10.27
C PHE A 65 4.66 1.00 -11.19
N LYS A 66 5.95 1.18 -10.89
CA LYS A 66 6.87 1.93 -11.76
C LYS A 66 6.91 1.37 -13.19
N SER A 67 6.93 0.05 -13.34
CA SER A 67 6.92 -0.59 -14.66
C SER A 67 5.68 -0.25 -15.46
N GLU A 68 4.50 -0.20 -14.83
CA GLU A 68 3.26 0.20 -15.50
C GLU A 68 3.26 1.70 -15.82
N LEU A 69 3.74 2.55 -14.92
CA LEU A 69 3.84 3.99 -15.14
C LEU A 69 4.75 4.35 -16.33
N ASN A 70 5.82 3.59 -16.55
CA ASN A 70 6.72 3.78 -17.67
C ASN A 70 6.04 3.56 -19.06
N LYS A 71 4.96 2.78 -19.08
CA LYS A 71 4.14 2.52 -20.28
C LYS A 71 3.00 3.54 -20.44
N ALA A 72 2.70 4.28 -19.39
CA ALA A 72 1.54 5.16 -19.32
C ALA A 72 1.70 6.40 -20.20
N SER A 73 0.58 6.88 -20.72
CA SER A 73 0.51 8.13 -21.49
C SER A 73 0.53 9.35 -20.59
N LYS A 74 0.67 10.55 -21.19
CA LYS A 74 0.53 11.82 -20.46
C LYS A 74 -0.88 12.05 -19.89
N ASN A 75 -1.89 11.42 -20.47
CA ASN A 75 -3.27 11.51 -19.99
C ASN A 75 -3.51 10.45 -18.91
N SER A 76 -2.73 10.50 -17.85
CA SER A 76 -2.83 9.57 -16.73
C SER A 76 -2.40 10.21 -15.42
N THR A 77 -2.95 9.68 -14.33
CA THR A 77 -2.64 10.11 -12.96
C THR A 77 -2.25 8.90 -12.11
N ALA A 78 -1.12 8.98 -11.45
CA ALA A 78 -0.67 8.04 -10.43
C ALA A 78 -1.11 8.55 -9.06
N ILE A 79 -1.80 7.75 -8.26
CA ILE A 79 -2.27 8.14 -6.93
C ILE A 79 -1.72 7.18 -5.89
N PHE A 80 -0.93 7.71 -4.96
CA PHE A 80 -0.52 7.02 -3.74
C PHE A 80 -1.62 7.21 -2.69
N LEU A 81 -2.27 6.13 -2.30
CA LEU A 81 -3.50 6.14 -1.48
C LEU A 81 -3.24 6.20 0.03
N GLY A 82 -2.05 6.60 0.42
CA GLY A 82 -1.67 6.76 1.82
C GLY A 82 -0.70 5.70 2.33
N ASP A 83 -0.35 5.85 3.60
CA ASP A 83 0.68 5.09 4.28
C ASP A 83 2.00 5.14 3.53
N ASN A 84 2.40 6.39 3.26
CA ASN A 84 3.59 6.69 2.49
C ASN A 84 4.88 6.50 3.31
N ILE A 85 4.77 6.49 4.65
CA ILE A 85 5.93 6.31 5.55
C ILE A 85 5.57 5.45 6.75
N TYR A 86 6.16 4.28 6.84
CA TYR A 86 6.03 3.35 7.96
C TYR A 86 7.17 3.50 8.97
N PRO A 87 6.93 3.20 10.28
CA PRO A 87 5.61 2.91 10.86
C PRO A 87 4.85 4.16 11.35
N LYS A 88 5.42 5.36 11.29
CA LYS A 88 4.85 6.53 12.00
C LYS A 88 4.90 7.84 11.21
N GLY A 89 5.00 7.81 9.89
CA GLY A 89 5.15 9.02 9.08
C GLY A 89 6.54 9.65 9.23
N LEU A 90 6.71 10.91 8.79
CA LEU A 90 7.99 11.58 8.75
C LEU A 90 8.35 12.20 10.11
N PRO A 91 9.32 11.64 10.85
CA PRO A 91 9.72 12.15 12.17
C PRO A 91 10.50 13.46 12.08
N GLY A 92 10.81 14.07 13.22
CA GLY A 92 11.61 15.27 13.30
C GLY A 92 13.04 15.08 12.76
N LYS A 93 13.70 16.18 12.34
CA LYS A 93 15.05 16.13 11.73
C LYS A 93 16.14 15.48 12.58
N LYS A 94 15.99 15.48 13.91
CA LYS A 94 16.97 14.91 14.87
C LYS A 94 16.63 13.48 15.29
N ASP A 95 15.56 12.90 14.77
CA ASP A 95 15.11 11.54 15.09
C ASP A 95 15.95 10.51 14.34
N GLU A 96 16.37 9.47 15.02
CA GLU A 96 17.21 8.41 14.45
C GLU A 96 16.54 7.68 13.28
N SER A 97 15.22 7.57 13.29
CA SER A 97 14.44 6.96 12.21
C SER A 97 14.23 7.87 10.99
N ARG A 98 14.66 9.15 11.07
CA ARG A 98 14.43 10.13 10.02
C ARG A 98 15.00 9.71 8.66
N ALA A 99 16.22 9.22 8.62
CA ALA A 99 16.88 8.80 7.39
C ALA A 99 16.13 7.65 6.68
N PHE A 100 15.59 6.71 7.47
CA PHE A 100 14.79 5.61 6.93
C PHE A 100 13.45 6.10 6.37
N ALA A 101 12.76 6.99 7.07
CA ALA A 101 11.51 7.58 6.61
C ALA A 101 11.70 8.38 5.31
N GLU A 102 12.77 9.17 5.19
CA GLU A 102 13.12 9.87 3.96
C GLU A 102 13.45 8.91 2.81
N TYR A 103 14.10 7.78 3.12
CA TYR A 103 14.36 6.74 2.14
C TYR A 103 13.06 6.16 1.57
N GLN A 104 12.07 5.88 2.40
CA GLN A 104 10.77 5.37 1.96
C GLN A 104 10.06 6.35 1.01
N LEU A 105 10.05 7.65 1.33
CA LEU A 105 9.52 8.68 0.42
C LEU A 105 10.32 8.76 -0.88
N LYS A 106 11.65 8.71 -0.79
CA LYS A 106 12.52 8.75 -1.96
C LYS A 106 12.29 7.55 -2.90
N ALA A 107 12.01 6.37 -2.36
CA ALA A 107 11.68 5.21 -3.16
C ALA A 107 10.42 5.47 -4.02
N GLN A 108 9.38 6.05 -3.42
CA GLN A 108 8.11 6.37 -4.10
C GLN A 108 8.27 7.50 -5.12
N THR A 109 8.91 8.60 -4.74
CA THR A 109 9.16 9.73 -5.68
C THR A 109 10.06 9.31 -6.84
N SER A 110 10.99 8.36 -6.61
CA SER A 110 11.82 7.78 -7.68
C SER A 110 11.02 6.88 -8.63
N ALA A 111 9.92 6.29 -8.16
CA ALA A 111 9.06 5.48 -9.01
C ALA A 111 8.31 6.33 -10.05
N VAL A 112 7.99 7.58 -9.72
CA VAL A 112 7.26 8.51 -10.59
C VAL A 112 8.16 9.52 -11.32
N LYS A 113 9.47 9.48 -11.13
CA LYS A 113 10.41 10.48 -11.67
C LYS A 113 10.31 10.65 -13.18
N ASP A 114 10.14 9.55 -13.91
CA ASP A 114 10.09 9.53 -15.39
C ASP A 114 8.66 9.37 -15.91
N PHE A 115 7.67 9.43 -15.03
CA PHE A 115 6.27 9.33 -15.37
C PHE A 115 5.79 10.59 -16.11
N LYS A 116 5.07 10.41 -17.20
CA LYS A 116 4.65 11.51 -18.09
C LYS A 116 3.35 12.19 -17.67
N GLY A 117 2.59 11.55 -16.78
CA GLY A 117 1.34 12.06 -16.22
C GLY A 117 1.55 12.80 -14.91
N GLU A 118 0.50 12.97 -14.15
CA GLU A 118 0.50 13.62 -12.83
C GLU A 118 0.66 12.59 -11.71
N ALA A 119 1.40 12.92 -10.64
CA ALA A 119 1.49 12.09 -9.45
C ALA A 119 0.91 12.81 -8.23
N ILE A 120 0.00 12.15 -7.52
CA ILE A 120 -0.68 12.66 -6.33
C ILE A 120 -0.37 11.74 -5.16
N PHE A 121 0.00 12.33 -4.01
CA PHE A 121 0.22 11.62 -2.75
C PHE A 121 -0.87 12.01 -1.76
N ILE A 122 -1.63 11.04 -1.29
CA ILE A 122 -2.65 11.21 -0.26
C ILE A 122 -2.06 10.69 1.06
N PRO A 123 -2.23 11.36 2.20
CA PRO A 123 -1.78 10.84 3.48
C PRO A 123 -2.70 9.74 4.01
N GLY A 124 -2.12 8.64 4.50
CA GLY A 124 -2.82 7.59 5.24
C GLY A 124 -2.68 7.77 6.75
N ASN A 125 -3.21 6.82 7.53
CA ASN A 125 -3.18 6.92 8.99
C ASN A 125 -1.74 6.88 9.57
N HIS A 126 -0.83 6.10 8.99
CA HIS A 126 0.56 6.06 9.42
C HIS A 126 1.29 7.40 9.21
N ASP A 127 0.93 8.15 8.20
CA ASP A 127 1.54 9.45 7.90
C ASP A 127 1.26 10.51 8.99
N TRP A 128 0.18 10.33 9.77
CA TRP A 128 -0.19 11.22 10.87
C TRP A 128 0.47 10.87 12.21
N TYR A 129 0.97 9.66 12.41
CA TYR A 129 1.41 9.18 13.73
C TYR A 129 2.60 9.95 14.31
N SER A 130 3.43 10.58 13.49
CA SER A 130 4.53 11.41 13.95
C SER A 130 4.09 12.86 14.18
N ASN A 131 3.38 13.13 15.28
CA ASN A 131 2.89 14.46 15.69
C ASN A 131 1.72 15.03 14.85
N GLY A 132 0.83 14.17 14.34
CA GLY A 132 -0.39 14.58 13.65
C GLY A 132 -0.12 15.58 12.51
N LEU A 133 -0.84 16.68 12.46
CA LEU A 133 -0.70 17.69 11.41
C LEU A 133 0.72 18.27 11.24
N LYS A 134 1.47 18.39 12.35
CA LYS A 134 2.88 18.85 12.27
C LYS A 134 3.77 17.81 11.61
N GLY A 135 3.48 16.52 11.80
CA GLY A 135 4.16 15.42 11.14
C GLY A 135 3.87 15.42 9.64
N LEU A 136 2.61 15.52 9.28
CA LEU A 136 2.18 15.56 7.89
C LEU A 136 2.80 16.75 7.11
N LYS A 137 2.81 17.93 7.69
CA LYS A 137 3.42 19.13 7.06
C LYS A 137 4.93 19.03 6.81
N ARG A 138 5.59 17.97 7.32
CA ARG A 138 7.01 17.71 7.06
C ARG A 138 7.26 16.83 5.84
N GLN A 139 6.23 16.12 5.38
CA GLN A 139 6.25 15.32 4.15
C GLN A 139 6.12 16.24 2.92
#